data_fc45e07da7d3228b74053245509222c0
#
_entry.id   fc45e07da7d3228b74053245509222c0
#
_cell.length_a   1.000
_cell.length_b   1.000
_cell.length_c   1.000
_cell.angle_alpha   90.00
_cell.angle_beta   90.00
_cell.angle_gamma   90.00
#
_symmetry.space_group_name_H-M   'P 1'
#
loop_
_entity.id
_entity.type
_entity.pdbx_description
1 polymer ?
#
loop_
_entity_poly.entity_id
_entity_poly.type
_entity_poly.pdbx_seq_one_letter_code
_entity_poly.pdbx_strand_id
1 'polypeptide(L)' 'MKPSRKINNPEELGRFICKERKILSLTQKEISEFTDVGRKFVLELEKGKTTAQIGKIFEVLNGLGLELHLIKRGDS' A
#
# COMPACT_ATOMS: atom_id res chain seq x y z
N MET A 1 16.70 2.60 -12.96
CA MET A 1 15.53 1.77 -12.61
C MET A 1 15.40 1.66 -11.10
N LYS A 2 14.20 1.90 -10.58
CA LYS A 2 13.98 1.80 -9.14
C LYS A 2 13.84 0.33 -8.75
N PRO A 3 14.43 -0.08 -7.62
CA PRO A 3 14.30 -1.45 -7.17
C PRO A 3 12.86 -1.73 -6.72
N SER A 4 12.38 -2.91 -7.02
CA SER A 4 11.09 -3.34 -6.50
C SER A 4 11.27 -3.93 -5.10
N ARG A 5 10.20 -3.95 -4.33
CA ARG A 5 10.21 -4.48 -2.97
C ARG A 5 9.48 -5.82 -2.96
N LYS A 6 10.10 -6.81 -2.37
CA LYS A 6 9.44 -8.10 -2.21
C LYS A 6 8.51 -8.04 -1.01
N ILE A 7 7.23 -8.31 -1.23
CA ILE A 7 6.20 -8.30 -0.21
C ILE A 7 5.60 -9.70 -0.14
N ASN A 8 5.65 -10.34 1.01
CA ASN A 8 5.21 -11.73 1.15
C ASN A 8 3.88 -11.89 1.90
N ASN A 9 3.43 -10.86 2.59
CA ASN A 9 2.22 -10.98 3.40
C ASN A 9 1.61 -9.59 3.65
N PRO A 10 0.37 -9.55 4.16
CA PRO A 10 -0.30 -8.27 4.40
C PRO A 10 0.43 -7.35 5.36
N GLU A 11 1.11 -7.91 6.36
CA GLU A 11 1.85 -7.09 7.32
C GLU A 11 3.01 -6.36 6.66
N GLU A 12 3.74 -7.05 5.78
CA GLU A 12 4.82 -6.42 5.04
C GLU A 12 4.29 -5.35 4.09
N LEU A 13 3.15 -5.63 3.44
CA LEU A 13 2.52 -4.63 2.57
C LEU A 13 2.13 -3.39 3.36
N GLY A 14 1.52 -3.60 4.52
CA GLY A 14 1.10 -2.48 5.37
C GLY A 14 2.28 -1.62 5.80
N ARG A 15 3.37 -2.25 6.22
CA ARG A 15 4.57 -1.51 6.62
C ARG A 15 5.18 -0.74 5.45
N PHE A 16 5.20 -1.35 4.28
CA PHE A 16 5.73 -0.69 3.09
C PHE A 16 4.89 0.53 2.73
N ILE A 17 3.57 0.39 2.73
CA ILE A 17 2.65 1.49 2.45
C ILE A 17 2.84 2.62 3.45
N CYS A 18 2.92 2.28 4.73
CA CYS A 18 3.12 3.27 5.78
C CYS A 18 4.42 4.06 5.57
N LYS A 19 5.49 3.36 5.25
CA LYS A 19 6.79 3.97 5.02
C LYS A 19 6.74 4.92 3.81
N GLU A 20 6.15 4.46 2.71
CA GLU A 20 6.07 5.27 1.49
C GLU A 20 5.20 6.51 1.72
N ARG A 21 4.10 6.35 2.46
CA ARG A 21 3.25 7.48 2.81
C ARG A 21 4.04 8.53 3.59
N LYS A 22 4.83 8.09 4.57
CA LYS A 22 5.62 8.99 5.39
C LYS A 22 6.73 9.68 4.60
N ILE A 23 7.32 8.99 3.64
CA ILE A 23 8.32 9.59 2.75
C ILE A 23 7.71 10.78 2.00
N LEU A 24 6.44 10.69 1.64
CA LEU A 24 5.73 11.76 0.95
C LEU A 24 5.19 12.81 1.92
N SER A 25 5.43 12.66 3.22
CA SER A 25 4.94 13.55 4.28
C SER A 25 3.41 13.64 4.31
N LEU A 26 2.74 12.53 3.99
CA LEU A 26 1.28 12.48 3.98
C LEU A 26 0.75 11.78 5.21
N THR A 27 -0.38 12.28 5.74
CA THR A 27 -1.08 11.61 6.85
C THR A 27 -2.05 10.57 6.28
N GLN A 28 -2.50 9.67 7.16
CA GLN A 28 -3.54 8.71 6.77
C GLN A 28 -4.80 9.42 6.31
N LYS A 29 -5.14 10.54 6.97
CA LYS A 29 -6.30 11.33 6.61
C LYS A 29 -6.17 11.88 5.20
N GLU A 30 -4.99 12.41 4.87
CA GLU A 30 -4.76 12.97 3.54
C GLU A 30 -4.88 11.93 2.44
N ILE A 31 -4.30 10.73 2.67
CA ILE A 31 -4.44 9.63 1.73
C ILE A 31 -5.91 9.26 1.54
N SER A 32 -6.67 9.19 2.64
CA SER A 32 -8.08 8.82 2.55
C SER A 32 -8.89 9.87 1.77
N GLU A 33 -8.50 11.12 1.85
CA GLU A 33 -9.23 12.20 1.18
C GLU A 33 -9.10 12.17 -0.33
N PHE A 34 -7.90 11.85 -0.84
CA PHE A 34 -7.76 11.85 -2.30
C PHE A 34 -7.74 10.47 -2.95
N THR A 35 -7.91 9.40 -2.18
CA THR A 35 -8.05 8.07 -2.76
C THR A 35 -9.48 7.53 -2.66
N ASP A 36 -10.35 8.27 -2.02
CA ASP A 36 -11.75 7.88 -1.83
C ASP A 36 -11.92 6.60 -1.02
N VAL A 37 -10.92 6.24 -0.21
CA VAL A 37 -11.07 5.16 0.77
C VAL A 37 -11.15 5.78 2.16
N GLY A 38 -11.80 5.09 3.07
CA GLY A 38 -11.96 5.60 4.43
C GLY A 38 -10.65 5.60 5.20
N ARG A 39 -10.52 6.54 6.15
CA ARG A 39 -9.34 6.62 7.01
C ARG A 39 -9.13 5.33 7.80
N LYS A 40 -10.23 4.72 8.25
CA LYS A 40 -10.16 3.45 8.97
C LYS A 40 -9.56 2.36 8.09
N PHE A 41 -9.90 2.35 6.80
CA PHE A 41 -9.34 1.38 5.86
C PHE A 41 -7.81 1.56 5.77
N VAL A 42 -7.35 2.80 5.62
CA VAL A 42 -5.91 3.08 5.53
C VAL A 42 -5.20 2.62 6.81
N LEU A 43 -5.77 2.95 7.96
CA LEU A 43 -5.21 2.54 9.25
C LEU A 43 -5.07 1.03 9.35
N GLU A 44 -6.14 0.30 9.02
CA GLU A 44 -6.13 -1.16 9.11
C GLU A 44 -5.19 -1.80 8.09
N LEU A 45 -5.14 -1.22 6.88
CA LEU A 45 -4.23 -1.71 5.84
C LEU A 45 -2.78 -1.61 6.31
N GLU A 46 -2.41 -0.48 6.90
CA GLU A 46 -1.05 -0.27 7.39
C GLU A 46 -0.70 -1.20 8.55
N LYS A 47 -1.71 -1.68 9.27
CA LYS A 47 -1.52 -2.65 10.35
C LYS A 47 -1.48 -4.09 9.85
N GLY A 48 -1.70 -4.31 8.56
CA GLY A 48 -1.61 -5.65 7.98
C GLY A 48 -2.90 -6.45 8.01
N LYS A 49 -4.05 -5.79 7.95
CA LYS A 49 -5.33 -6.49 7.94
C LYS A 49 -5.40 -7.49 6.79
N THR A 50 -5.64 -8.76 7.11
CA THR A 50 -5.62 -9.83 6.11
C THR A 50 -6.85 -9.85 5.22
N THR A 51 -7.94 -9.22 5.65
CA THR A 51 -9.21 -9.22 4.92
C THR A 51 -9.48 -7.90 4.19
N ALA A 52 -8.45 -7.07 3.99
CA ALA A 52 -8.62 -5.81 3.30
C ALA A 52 -9.05 -6.03 1.84
N GLN A 53 -10.02 -5.24 1.38
CA GLN A 53 -10.51 -5.33 0.00
C GLN A 53 -9.42 -4.91 -0.97
N ILE A 54 -9.13 -5.79 -1.93
CA ILE A 54 -8.02 -5.57 -2.85
C ILE A 54 -8.23 -4.35 -3.77
N GLY A 55 -9.48 -4.09 -4.16
CA GLY A 55 -9.77 -2.91 -4.97
C GLY A 55 -9.39 -1.62 -4.27
N LYS A 56 -9.66 -1.54 -2.98
CA LYS A 56 -9.28 -0.37 -2.19
C LYS A 56 -7.79 -0.29 -1.97
N ILE A 57 -7.11 -1.45 -1.88
CA ILE A 57 -5.66 -1.47 -1.79
C ILE A 57 -5.05 -0.83 -3.03
N PHE A 58 -5.57 -1.17 -4.22
CA PHE A 58 -5.11 -0.57 -5.47
C PHE A 58 -5.30 0.94 -5.48
N GLU A 59 -6.41 1.43 -4.92
CA GLU A 59 -6.64 2.87 -4.84
C GLU A 59 -5.58 3.55 -3.97
N VAL A 60 -5.24 2.95 -2.84
CA VAL A 60 -4.20 3.50 -1.96
C VAL A 60 -2.84 3.49 -2.67
N LEU A 61 -2.50 2.38 -3.33
CA LEU A 61 -1.24 2.28 -4.07
C LEU A 61 -1.15 3.35 -5.14
N ASN A 62 -2.22 3.51 -5.93
CA ASN A 62 -2.25 4.53 -6.98
C ASN A 62 -2.10 5.94 -6.40
N GLY A 63 -2.76 6.19 -5.26
CA GLY A 63 -2.67 7.48 -4.59
C GLY A 63 -1.26 7.81 -4.11
N LEU A 64 -0.47 6.78 -3.83
CA LEU A 64 0.93 6.95 -3.39
C LEU A 64 1.92 6.88 -4.55
N GLY A 65 1.43 6.71 -5.78
CA GLY A 65 2.30 6.57 -6.94
C GLY A 65 3.02 5.24 -6.99
N LEU A 66 2.44 4.22 -6.36
CA LEU A 66 3.05 2.89 -6.32
C LEU A 66 2.39 1.98 -7.35
N GLU A 67 3.17 1.04 -7.87
CA GLU A 67 2.68 0.04 -8.80
C GLU A 67 2.87 -1.35 -8.21
N LEU A 68 1.90 -2.22 -8.44
CA LEU A 68 2.00 -3.61 -8.03
C LEU A 68 2.42 -4.46 -9.22
N HIS A 69 3.51 -5.19 -9.05
CA HIS A 69 4.02 -6.09 -10.09
C HIS A 69 4.02 -7.52 -9.58
N LEU A 70 3.52 -8.43 -10.36
CA LEU A 70 3.54 -9.85 -10.03
C LEU A 70 4.66 -10.51 -10.83
N ILE A 71 5.58 -11.12 -10.12
CA ILE A 71 6.75 -11.73 -10.74
C ILE A 71 6.71 -13.23 -10.46
N LYS A 72 6.89 -14.02 -11.53
CA LYS A 72 6.90 -15.45 -11.40
C LYS A 72 8.12 -15.90 -10.60
N ARG A 73 7.90 -16.79 -9.63
CA ARG A 73 9.01 -17.30 -8.83
C ARG A 73 9.99 -18.05 -9.74
N GLY A 74 11.27 -17.78 -9.57
CA GLY A 74 12.29 -18.39 -10.40
C GLY A 74 12.67 -17.59 -11.61
N ASP A 75 11.89 -16.56 -11.95
CA ASP A 75 12.20 -15.63 -13.04
C ASP A 75 12.89 -14.41 -12.44
N SER A 76 13.98 -14.02 -12.95
CA SER A 76 14.74 -12.88 -12.45
C SER A 76 14.69 -11.68 -13.38
#